data_6c657ee537781eb48f1b6da0c42ac999
#
_entry.id   6c657ee537781eb48f1b6da0c42ac999
#
_cell.length_a   1.000
_cell.length_b   1.000
_cell.length_c   1.000
_cell.angle_alpha   90.00
_cell.angle_beta   90.00
_cell.angle_gamma   90.00
#
_symmetry.space_group_name_H-M   'P 1'
#
loop_
_entity.id
_entity.type
_entity.pdbx_description
1 polymer ?
#
loop_
_entity_poly.entity_id
_entity_poly.type
_entity_poly.pdbx_seq_one_letter_code
_entity_poly.pdbx_strand_id
1 'polypeptide(L)'
;MRNRHPELLIPASSLEVLKTAVMFGADAVYIGGEAFGLRAKAKNFSMEDMKEGVRFAHDHGARVHVTVNILAHNDDLEGAAEYLKELKEIGPDALIIADPAIFMLAKEICPEIERHVSTQANNTNYGTFNFWWNLGAKRVVTARELSLKEIKEIRAPVSYTHLTLPTTPYV
;
A
#
# COMPACT_ATOMS: atom_id res chain seq x y z
N MET A 1 27.19 2.40 -7.96
CA MET A 1 25.94 2.89 -7.34
C MET A 1 24.87 2.84 -8.41
N ARG A 2 23.80 2.04 -8.23
CA ARG A 2 22.67 2.06 -9.18
C ARG A 2 21.94 3.40 -8.99
N ASN A 3 21.91 4.24 -10.03
CA ASN A 3 21.04 5.40 -10.11
C ASN A 3 19.57 4.88 -10.10
N ARG A 4 19.01 4.70 -8.92
CA ARG A 4 17.58 4.40 -8.79
C ARG A 4 16.88 5.76 -8.72
N HIS A 5 16.15 6.11 -9.74
CA HIS A 5 15.14 7.16 -9.63
C HIS A 5 14.19 6.79 -8.49
N PRO A 6 13.92 7.71 -7.56
CA PRO A 6 12.89 7.48 -6.55
C PRO A 6 11.53 7.34 -7.23
N GLU A 7 10.72 6.38 -6.78
CA GLU A 7 9.35 6.20 -7.25
C GLU A 7 8.49 7.38 -6.77
N LEU A 8 7.83 8.05 -7.70
CA LEU A 8 6.84 9.09 -7.40
C LEU A 8 5.49 8.44 -7.12
N LEU A 9 5.16 8.25 -5.84
CA LEU A 9 3.90 7.68 -5.37
C LEU A 9 2.95 8.80 -4.91
N ILE A 10 1.80 8.95 -5.57
CA ILE A 10 0.84 10.05 -5.33
C ILE A 10 -0.47 9.50 -4.76
N PRO A 11 -1.07 10.15 -3.72
CA PRO A 11 -2.41 9.82 -3.26
C PRO A 11 -3.47 10.29 -4.24
N ALA A 12 -4.51 9.49 -4.47
CA ALA A 12 -5.67 9.90 -5.24
C ALA A 12 -6.97 9.64 -4.45
N SER A 13 -7.81 10.67 -4.34
CA SER A 13 -9.08 10.61 -3.63
C SER A 13 -10.29 10.38 -4.55
N SER A 14 -10.08 10.36 -5.86
CA SER A 14 -11.10 10.09 -6.88
C SER A 14 -10.46 9.63 -8.18
N LEU A 15 -11.27 9.04 -9.06
CA LEU A 15 -10.82 8.61 -10.38
C LEU A 15 -10.22 9.77 -11.21
N GLU A 16 -10.79 10.97 -11.10
CA GLU A 16 -10.27 12.17 -11.78
C GLU A 16 -8.86 12.54 -11.27
N VAL A 17 -8.67 12.53 -9.94
CA VAL A 17 -7.37 12.81 -9.33
C VAL A 17 -6.35 11.73 -9.70
N LEU A 18 -6.74 10.46 -9.75
CA LEU A 18 -5.88 9.38 -10.21
C LEU A 18 -5.42 9.62 -11.65
N LYS A 19 -6.36 9.88 -12.57
CA LYS A 19 -6.04 10.14 -13.98
C LYS A 19 -5.11 11.35 -14.12
N THR A 20 -5.38 12.42 -13.39
CA THR A 20 -4.52 13.61 -13.36
C THR A 20 -3.11 13.27 -12.87
N ALA A 21 -2.99 12.57 -11.74
CA ALA A 21 -1.68 12.19 -11.19
C ALA A 21 -0.85 11.36 -12.18
N VAL A 22 -1.47 10.39 -12.84
CA VAL A 22 -0.83 9.54 -13.86
C VAL A 22 -0.37 10.38 -15.07
N MET A 23 -1.23 11.26 -15.57
CA MET A 23 -0.90 12.14 -16.71
C MET A 23 0.22 13.13 -16.40
N PHE A 24 0.39 13.51 -15.14
CA PHE A 24 1.49 14.36 -14.68
C PHE A 24 2.74 13.60 -14.23
N GLY A 25 2.82 12.30 -14.49
CA GLY A 25 4.05 11.52 -14.36
C GLY A 25 4.20 10.79 -13.05
N ALA A 26 3.11 10.44 -12.37
CA ALA A 26 3.18 9.51 -11.24
C ALA A 26 3.67 8.13 -11.71
N ASP A 27 4.66 7.56 -11.03
CA ASP A 27 5.09 6.17 -11.24
C ASP A 27 4.09 5.19 -10.60
N ALA A 28 3.44 5.61 -9.53
CA ALA A 28 2.38 4.87 -8.87
C ALA A 28 1.39 5.82 -8.18
N VAL A 29 0.15 5.37 -8.04
CA VAL A 29 -0.88 6.04 -7.24
C VAL A 29 -1.38 5.12 -6.15
N TYR A 30 -1.72 5.66 -4.97
CA TYR A 30 -2.41 4.88 -3.95
C TYR A 30 -3.80 5.44 -3.70
N ILE A 31 -4.76 4.53 -3.61
CA ILE A 31 -6.19 4.81 -3.50
C ILE A 31 -6.80 4.05 -2.32
N GLY A 32 -7.96 4.51 -1.84
CA GLY A 32 -8.76 3.83 -0.83
C GLY A 32 -10.12 3.45 -1.38
N GLY A 33 -10.60 2.27 -1.01
CA GLY A 33 -11.97 1.86 -1.25
C GLY A 33 -12.94 2.36 -0.18
N GLU A 34 -14.23 2.16 -0.43
CA GLU A 34 -15.31 2.50 0.50
C GLU A 34 -15.27 1.64 1.78
N ALA A 35 -14.56 0.51 1.75
CA ALA A 35 -14.39 -0.39 2.87
C ALA A 35 -12.90 -0.63 3.19
N PHE A 36 -12.61 -1.09 4.41
CA PHE A 36 -11.30 -1.56 4.90
C PHE A 36 -10.14 -0.55 4.83
N GLY A 37 -10.40 0.71 4.48
CA GLY A 37 -9.45 1.81 4.57
C GLY A 37 -9.69 2.66 5.83
N LEU A 38 -8.65 3.18 6.47
CA LEU A 38 -8.78 4.09 7.64
C LEU A 38 -9.61 5.34 7.37
N ARG A 39 -9.74 5.72 6.11
CA ARG A 39 -10.51 6.87 5.65
C ARG A 39 -11.81 6.46 4.94
N ALA A 40 -12.39 5.30 5.27
CA ALA A 40 -13.62 4.80 4.64
C ALA A 40 -14.80 5.79 4.68
N LYS A 41 -14.83 6.75 5.62
CA LYS A 41 -15.83 7.81 5.70
C LYS A 41 -15.56 9.03 4.78
N ALA A 42 -14.43 9.08 4.09
CA ALA A 42 -14.10 10.12 3.11
C ALA A 42 -14.63 9.75 1.72
N LYS A 43 -14.49 10.64 0.73
CA LYS A 43 -14.69 10.27 -0.68
C LYS A 43 -13.69 9.20 -1.06
N ASN A 44 -14.17 8.01 -1.40
CA ASN A 44 -13.37 6.84 -1.75
C ASN A 44 -13.82 6.29 -3.10
N PHE A 45 -13.04 5.36 -3.64
CA PHE A 45 -13.33 4.72 -4.91
C PHE A 45 -14.40 3.64 -4.75
N SER A 46 -15.43 3.67 -5.59
CA SER A 46 -16.26 2.50 -5.84
C SER A 46 -15.45 1.40 -6.53
N MET A 47 -15.96 0.18 -6.56
CA MET A 47 -15.28 -0.92 -7.25
C MET A 47 -15.15 -0.67 -8.76
N GLU A 48 -16.15 -0.03 -9.36
CA GLU A 48 -16.14 0.39 -10.76
C GLU A 48 -15.05 1.43 -11.02
N ASP A 49 -14.97 2.46 -10.18
CA ASP A 49 -13.93 3.49 -10.28
C ASP A 49 -12.52 2.89 -10.09
N MET A 50 -12.36 1.93 -9.16
CA MET A 50 -11.10 1.22 -9.00
C MET A 50 -10.70 0.45 -10.26
N LYS A 51 -11.63 -0.30 -10.83
CA LYS A 51 -11.39 -1.09 -12.04
C LYS A 51 -11.01 -0.20 -13.21
N GLU A 52 -11.70 0.92 -13.38
CA GLU A 52 -11.36 1.91 -14.42
C GLU A 52 -10.00 2.55 -14.14
N GLY A 53 -9.74 2.94 -12.88
CA GLY A 53 -8.49 3.57 -12.47
C GLY A 53 -7.28 2.67 -12.65
N VAL A 54 -7.39 1.39 -12.27
CA VAL A 54 -6.30 0.40 -12.47
C VAL A 54 -6.02 0.23 -13.96
N ARG A 55 -7.06 0.04 -14.77
CA ARG A 55 -6.89 -0.08 -16.22
C ARG A 55 -6.22 1.17 -16.81
N PHE A 56 -6.72 2.36 -16.46
CA PHE A 56 -6.17 3.62 -16.96
C PHE A 56 -4.69 3.79 -16.58
N ALA A 57 -4.34 3.50 -15.32
CA ALA A 57 -2.97 3.60 -14.84
C ALA A 57 -2.03 2.63 -15.59
N HIS A 58 -2.45 1.37 -15.75
CA HIS A 58 -1.68 0.35 -16.47
C HIS A 58 -1.47 0.73 -17.95
N ASP A 59 -2.49 1.25 -18.63
CA ASP A 59 -2.40 1.72 -20.02
C ASP A 59 -1.37 2.86 -20.19
N HIS A 60 -1.06 3.59 -19.09
CA HIS A 60 -0.08 4.68 -19.05
C HIS A 60 1.24 4.30 -18.35
N GLY A 61 1.43 3.02 -18.00
CA GLY A 61 2.66 2.52 -17.39
C GLY A 61 2.83 2.87 -15.91
N ALA A 62 1.78 3.36 -15.22
CA ALA A 62 1.76 3.63 -13.79
C ALA A 62 1.15 2.46 -13.00
N ARG A 63 1.54 2.32 -11.73
CA ARG A 63 1.03 1.29 -10.83
C ARG A 63 -0.06 1.83 -9.90
N VAL A 64 -0.92 0.93 -9.42
CA VAL A 64 -1.97 1.27 -8.45
C VAL A 64 -1.82 0.44 -7.18
N HIS A 65 -1.77 1.12 -6.04
CA HIS A 65 -1.74 0.49 -4.72
C HIS A 65 -3.06 0.78 -3.98
N VAL A 66 -3.73 -0.26 -3.50
CA VAL A 66 -5.00 -0.12 -2.77
C VAL A 66 -4.76 -0.23 -1.27
N THR A 67 -5.31 0.71 -0.50
CA THR A 67 -5.22 0.67 0.96
C THR A 67 -6.27 -0.27 1.55
N VAL A 68 -5.82 -1.25 2.34
CA VAL A 68 -6.61 -2.18 3.15
C VAL A 68 -6.00 -2.14 4.56
N ASN A 69 -5.97 -0.95 5.16
CA ASN A 69 -5.10 -0.65 6.29
C ASN A 69 -5.84 -0.33 7.59
N ILE A 70 -7.06 -0.84 7.75
CA ILE A 70 -7.73 -0.87 9.06
C ILE A 70 -6.97 -1.80 10.02
N LEU A 71 -7.21 -1.63 11.32
CA LEU A 71 -6.95 -2.63 12.34
C LEU A 71 -8.24 -3.42 12.51
N ALA A 72 -8.25 -4.66 12.02
CA ALA A 72 -9.46 -5.46 11.90
C ALA A 72 -9.95 -6.01 13.25
N HIS A 73 -11.25 -5.95 13.49
CA HIS A 73 -11.93 -6.75 14.48
C HIS A 73 -12.40 -8.08 13.88
N ASN A 74 -12.82 -9.02 14.72
CA ASN A 74 -13.27 -10.34 14.23
C ASN A 74 -14.37 -10.25 13.18
N ASP A 75 -15.31 -9.31 13.38
CA ASP A 75 -16.45 -9.12 12.46
C ASP A 75 -16.01 -8.56 11.09
N ASP A 76 -14.83 -7.96 11.01
CA ASP A 76 -14.30 -7.41 9.76
C ASP A 76 -13.67 -8.49 8.86
N LEU A 77 -13.24 -9.63 9.44
CA LEU A 77 -12.41 -10.60 8.72
C LEU A 77 -13.15 -11.29 7.58
N GLU A 78 -14.44 -11.63 7.75
CA GLU A 78 -15.25 -12.23 6.68
C GLU A 78 -15.42 -11.24 5.52
N GLY A 79 -15.80 -9.99 5.83
CA GLY A 79 -15.93 -8.94 4.84
C GLY A 79 -14.59 -8.61 4.14
N ALA A 80 -13.48 -8.65 4.88
CA ALA A 80 -12.14 -8.45 4.30
C ALA A 80 -11.79 -9.56 3.30
N ALA A 81 -12.15 -10.81 3.57
CA ALA A 81 -11.90 -11.91 2.65
C ALA A 81 -12.65 -11.74 1.32
N GLU A 82 -13.94 -11.33 1.37
CA GLU A 82 -14.72 -11.06 0.16
C GLU A 82 -14.14 -9.87 -0.62
N TYR A 83 -13.83 -8.78 0.08
CA TYR A 83 -13.21 -7.60 -0.53
C TYR A 83 -11.86 -7.92 -1.22
N LEU A 84 -11.04 -8.78 -0.63
CA LEU A 84 -9.79 -9.23 -1.23
C LEU A 84 -10.02 -10.05 -2.51
N LYS A 85 -11.11 -10.83 -2.59
CA LYS A 85 -11.49 -11.55 -3.83
C LYS A 85 -11.87 -10.56 -4.93
N GLU A 86 -12.63 -9.52 -4.60
CA GLU A 86 -12.99 -8.47 -5.55
C GLU A 86 -11.75 -7.70 -6.04
N LEU A 87 -10.83 -7.35 -5.13
CA LEU A 87 -9.56 -6.71 -5.49
C LEU A 87 -8.69 -7.60 -6.38
N LYS A 88 -8.73 -8.92 -6.18
CA LYS A 88 -8.04 -9.88 -7.05
C LYS A 88 -8.54 -9.80 -8.49
N GLU A 89 -9.85 -9.66 -8.70
CA GLU A 89 -10.45 -9.51 -10.03
C GLU A 89 -10.10 -8.17 -10.68
N ILE A 90 -9.94 -7.12 -9.88
CA ILE A 90 -9.53 -5.79 -10.35
C ILE A 90 -8.05 -5.77 -10.74
N GLY A 91 -7.19 -6.47 -10.00
CA GLY A 91 -5.77 -6.63 -10.28
C GLY A 91 -4.90 -5.40 -10.00
N PRO A 92 -5.02 -4.71 -8.84
CA PRO A 92 -4.05 -3.69 -8.47
C PRO A 92 -2.65 -4.30 -8.26
N ASP A 93 -1.61 -3.48 -8.35
CA ASP A 93 -0.22 -3.95 -8.22
C ASP A 93 0.14 -4.29 -6.79
N ALA A 94 -0.41 -3.57 -5.81
CA ALA A 94 -0.14 -3.82 -4.40
C ALA A 94 -1.32 -3.49 -3.47
N LEU A 95 -1.33 -4.16 -2.32
CA LEU A 95 -2.20 -3.83 -1.19
C LEU A 95 -1.35 -3.22 -0.07
N ILE A 96 -1.80 -2.09 0.49
CA ILE A 96 -1.17 -1.43 1.63
C ILE A 96 -1.93 -1.85 2.88
N ILE A 97 -1.34 -2.74 3.70
CA ILE A 97 -1.99 -3.46 4.79
C ILE A 97 -1.31 -3.11 6.12
N ALA A 98 -2.10 -2.96 7.19
CA ALA A 98 -1.59 -2.74 8.54
C ALA A 98 -1.79 -3.94 9.46
N ASP A 99 -2.90 -4.65 9.30
CA ASP A 99 -3.31 -5.75 10.16
C ASP A 99 -2.67 -7.08 9.73
N PRO A 100 -2.04 -7.85 10.65
CA PRO A 100 -1.42 -9.13 10.32
C PRO A 100 -2.41 -10.20 9.82
N ALA A 101 -3.67 -10.22 10.32
CA ALA A 101 -4.65 -11.20 9.88
C ALA A 101 -5.08 -10.89 8.44
N ILE A 102 -5.36 -9.63 8.10
CA ILE A 102 -5.64 -9.20 6.72
C ILE A 102 -4.44 -9.50 5.81
N PHE A 103 -3.21 -9.31 6.30
CA PHE A 103 -2.00 -9.62 5.54
C PHE A 103 -1.92 -11.11 5.16
N MET A 104 -2.25 -11.99 6.11
CA MET A 104 -2.27 -13.44 5.87
C MET A 104 -3.42 -13.84 4.94
N LEU A 105 -4.62 -13.27 5.10
CA LEU A 105 -5.73 -13.46 4.16
C LEU A 105 -5.35 -13.05 2.74
N ALA A 106 -4.73 -11.88 2.57
CA ALA A 106 -4.28 -11.42 1.26
C ALA A 106 -3.22 -12.37 0.65
N LYS A 107 -2.33 -12.92 1.48
CA LYS A 107 -1.34 -13.91 1.02
C LYS A 107 -1.97 -15.19 0.49
N GLU A 108 -3.11 -15.61 1.04
CA GLU A 108 -3.83 -16.83 0.64
C GLU A 108 -4.75 -16.57 -0.55
N ILE A 109 -5.49 -15.45 -0.54
CA ILE A 109 -6.53 -15.16 -1.52
C ILE A 109 -5.96 -14.60 -2.82
N CYS A 110 -5.03 -13.64 -2.72
CA CYS A 110 -4.44 -12.92 -3.87
C CYS A 110 -2.90 -12.88 -3.77
N PRO A 111 -2.22 -14.05 -3.81
CA PRO A 111 -0.77 -14.13 -3.66
C PRO A 111 0.01 -13.39 -4.74
N GLU A 112 -0.57 -13.16 -5.89
CA GLU A 112 -0.01 -12.43 -7.04
C GLU A 112 0.08 -10.92 -6.80
N ILE A 113 -0.78 -10.36 -5.95
CA ILE A 113 -0.77 -8.92 -5.62
C ILE A 113 0.30 -8.67 -4.56
N GLU A 114 1.16 -7.68 -4.77
CA GLU A 114 2.20 -7.34 -3.79
C GLU A 114 1.58 -6.87 -2.47
N ARG A 115 2.16 -7.27 -1.35
CA ARG A 115 1.78 -6.80 -0.01
C ARG A 115 2.79 -5.79 0.50
N HIS A 116 2.32 -4.56 0.70
CA HIS A 116 3.06 -3.46 1.29
C HIS A 116 2.56 -3.21 2.71
N VAL A 117 3.46 -3.09 3.67
CA VAL A 117 3.07 -2.84 5.06
C VAL A 117 2.90 -1.35 5.29
N SER A 118 1.71 -0.97 5.76
CA SER A 118 1.35 0.42 6.06
C SER A 118 2.14 1.01 7.22
N THR A 119 2.25 2.35 7.27
CA THR A 119 2.72 3.09 8.45
C THR A 119 1.91 2.79 9.70
N GLN A 120 0.65 2.41 9.54
CA GLN A 120 -0.27 2.09 10.64
C GLN A 120 0.14 0.81 11.40
N ALA A 121 0.98 -0.04 10.82
CA ALA A 121 1.58 -1.18 11.51
C ALA A 121 2.72 -0.77 12.46
N ASN A 122 3.02 0.52 12.56
CA ASN A 122 3.95 1.15 13.51
C ASN A 122 5.34 0.51 13.52
N ASN A 123 5.95 0.37 12.33
CA ASN A 123 7.26 -0.26 12.16
C ASN A 123 8.39 0.71 12.51
N THR A 124 9.04 0.50 13.64
CA THR A 124 10.06 1.40 14.20
C THR A 124 11.45 0.77 14.33
N ASN A 125 11.61 -0.53 14.04
CA ASN A 125 12.89 -1.21 14.21
C ASN A 125 13.11 -2.32 13.15
N TYR A 126 14.37 -2.70 12.95
CA TYR A 126 14.73 -3.72 11.95
C TYR A 126 14.11 -5.10 12.24
N GLY A 127 13.78 -5.42 13.48
CA GLY A 127 13.13 -6.69 13.84
C GLY A 127 11.74 -6.81 13.23
N THR A 128 10.91 -5.74 13.30
CA THR A 128 9.59 -5.72 12.67
C THR A 128 9.68 -5.74 11.14
N PHE A 129 10.69 -5.10 10.54
CA PHE A 129 10.94 -5.19 9.10
C PHE A 129 11.29 -6.61 8.67
N ASN A 130 12.15 -7.31 9.41
CA ASN A 130 12.49 -8.71 9.15
C ASN A 130 11.28 -9.63 9.33
N PHE A 131 10.45 -9.39 10.35
CA PHE A 131 9.20 -10.12 10.56
C PHE A 131 8.30 -10.05 9.32
N TRP A 132 8.00 -8.84 8.84
CA TRP A 132 7.15 -8.66 7.67
C TRP A 132 7.77 -9.24 6.40
N TRP A 133 9.08 -9.09 6.24
CA TRP A 133 9.78 -9.69 5.13
C TRP A 133 9.63 -11.22 5.10
N ASN A 134 9.83 -11.87 6.23
CA ASN A 134 9.71 -13.33 6.34
C ASN A 134 8.27 -13.81 6.07
N LEU A 135 7.27 -12.97 6.30
CA LEU A 135 5.89 -13.23 5.90
C LEU A 135 5.63 -13.00 4.40
N GLY A 136 6.54 -12.35 3.69
CA GLY A 136 6.47 -12.12 2.25
C GLY A 136 6.06 -10.69 1.85
N ALA A 137 6.20 -9.71 2.73
CA ALA A 137 6.04 -8.31 2.38
C ALA A 137 7.09 -7.88 1.35
N LYS A 138 6.69 -7.11 0.34
CA LYS A 138 7.60 -6.54 -0.67
C LYS A 138 8.10 -5.16 -0.30
N ARG A 139 7.32 -4.42 0.48
CA ARG A 139 7.64 -3.06 0.94
C ARG A 139 7.15 -2.88 2.37
N VAL A 140 7.91 -2.16 3.17
CA VAL A 140 7.48 -1.71 4.49
C VAL A 140 7.61 -0.19 4.53
N VAL A 141 6.50 0.49 4.84
CA VAL A 141 6.49 1.93 5.04
C VAL A 141 6.88 2.22 6.48
N THR A 142 7.90 3.05 6.67
CA THR A 142 8.41 3.40 8.00
C THR A 142 7.37 4.15 8.82
N ALA A 143 7.45 4.04 10.14
CA ALA A 143 6.73 4.95 11.02
C ALA A 143 7.24 6.39 10.84
N ARG A 144 6.35 7.37 11.07
CA ARG A 144 6.66 8.81 10.87
C ARG A 144 7.61 9.36 11.92
N GLU A 145 7.66 8.72 13.06
CA GLU A 145 8.43 9.11 14.24
C GLU A 145 9.93 8.85 14.11
N LEU A 146 10.34 8.09 13.08
CA LEU A 146 11.73 7.72 12.87
C LEU A 146 12.55 8.89 12.33
N SER A 147 13.68 9.16 12.98
CA SER A 147 14.72 10.04 12.46
C SER A 147 15.45 9.42 11.27
N LEU A 148 16.11 10.24 10.45
CA LEU A 148 16.95 9.76 9.35
C LEU A 148 18.09 8.85 9.82
N LYS A 149 18.57 9.02 11.05
CA LYS A 149 19.59 8.17 11.67
C LYS A 149 19.05 6.76 11.87
N GLU A 150 17.88 6.64 12.53
CA GLU A 150 17.21 5.36 12.78
C GLU A 150 16.84 4.64 11.47
N ILE A 151 16.38 5.40 10.46
CA ILE A 151 16.07 4.83 9.14
C ILE A 151 17.34 4.23 8.50
N LYS A 152 18.50 4.88 8.61
CA LYS A 152 19.78 4.33 8.12
C LYS A 152 20.18 3.09 8.90
N GLU A 153 19.99 3.06 10.22
CA GLU A 153 20.28 1.92 11.09
C GLU A 153 19.37 0.73 10.75
N ILE A 154 18.07 0.96 10.49
CA ILE A 154 17.16 -0.08 10.01
C ILE A 154 17.57 -0.58 8.63
N ARG A 155 17.94 0.33 7.72
CA ARG A 155 18.27 -0.02 6.33
C ARG A 155 19.51 -0.89 6.21
N ALA A 156 20.48 -0.76 7.10
CA ALA A 156 21.75 -1.50 7.06
C ALA A 156 21.56 -3.03 7.11
N PRO A 157 20.82 -3.62 8.09
CA PRO A 157 20.55 -5.05 8.13
C PRO A 157 19.41 -5.50 7.22
N VAL A 158 18.61 -4.58 6.64
CA VAL A 158 17.42 -4.88 5.83
C VAL A 158 17.67 -4.48 4.38
N SER A 159 18.69 -5.07 3.75
CA SER A 159 19.12 -4.69 2.38
C SER A 159 18.16 -5.13 1.26
N TYR A 160 17.24 -6.00 1.53
CA TYR A 160 16.35 -6.69 0.59
C TYR A 160 14.96 -6.06 0.47
N THR A 161 14.55 -5.20 1.41
CA THR A 161 13.21 -4.59 1.43
C THR A 161 13.23 -3.17 0.86
N HIS A 162 12.20 -2.81 0.10
CA HIS A 162 11.96 -1.41 -0.24
C HIS A 162 11.46 -0.67 1.00
N LEU A 163 12.25 0.28 1.46
CA LEU A 163 11.93 1.16 2.56
C LEU A 163 11.35 2.44 1.97
N THR A 164 10.11 2.73 2.28
CA THR A 164 9.40 3.92 1.80
C THR A 164 9.18 4.87 2.96
N LEU A 165 9.53 6.13 2.76
CA LEU A 165 9.21 7.20 3.70
C LEU A 165 7.72 7.55 3.58
N PRO A 166 7.03 7.90 4.69
CA PRO A 166 5.67 8.38 4.63
C PRO A 166 5.62 9.72 3.87
N THR A 167 4.70 9.82 2.93
CA THR A 167 4.57 10.97 2.02
C THR A 167 3.75 12.13 2.59
N THR A 168 3.37 12.10 3.85
CA THR A 168 2.63 13.21 4.47
C THR A 168 3.65 14.25 4.96
N PRO A 169 3.73 15.42 4.31
CA PRO A 169 4.51 16.51 4.89
C PRO A 169 3.84 16.93 6.20
N TYR A 170 4.61 17.03 7.26
CA TYR A 170 4.19 17.82 8.40
C TYR A 170 4.20 19.27 7.97
N VAL A 171 3.03 19.88 7.91
CA VAL A 171 2.86 21.32 7.88
C VAL A 171 2.81 21.79 9.31
#